data_4c5612eba85d2ac79007827d2b0e5a21
#
_entry.id   4c5612eba85d2ac79007827d2b0e5a21
#
_cell.length_a   1.000
_cell.length_b   1.000
_cell.length_c   1.000
_cell.angle_alpha   90.00
_cell.angle_beta   90.00
_cell.angle_gamma   90.00
#
_symmetry.space_group_name_H-M   'P 1'
#
loop_
_entity.id
_entity.type
_entity.pdbx_description
1 polymer ?
#
loop_
_entity_poly.entity_id
_entity_poly.type
_entity_poly.pdbx_seq_one_letter_code
_entity_poly.pdbx_strand_id
1 'polypeptide(L)'
;MKARFFILKLLLTLGLAGCGSQAPEQTITPEPSSDSEKSSSVVLAPPAKPAAAPSLTPEPVVKVSPDPEPVVVVTPKPEPEDKKPKRDIFYSAGSGDIDAVKFHLANGIKVNSQDKTGKTALLWAVRSQKHAVVSHLLARGANPNLADKSQVTPLFWAVRMRSNELVSQLLSKGSDIGHKDKRGKTVLDYAKDETVIAILRRHASENQ
;
A
#
# COMPACT_ATOMS: atom_id res chain seq x y z
N MET A 1 53.66 13.96 25.58
CA MET A 1 53.33 13.80 27.00
C MET A 1 52.05 12.97 27.00
N LYS A 2 52.04 11.63 27.22
CA LYS A 2 51.87 10.95 28.52
C LYS A 2 50.58 11.47 29.20
N ALA A 3 49.55 10.71 29.45
CA ALA A 3 49.41 9.47 30.23
C ALA A 3 47.98 8.91 29.94
N ARG A 4 47.69 7.62 29.76
CA ARG A 4 47.73 6.46 30.65
C ARG A 4 46.63 6.42 31.72
N PHE A 5 45.99 5.22 31.74
CA PHE A 5 45.37 4.44 32.85
C PHE A 5 43.88 4.69 33.08
N PHE A 6 43.01 3.73 33.31
CA PHE A 6 43.11 2.47 34.06
C PHE A 6 42.07 1.44 33.64
N ILE A 7 42.53 0.22 33.54
CA ILE A 7 41.77 -1.02 33.56
C ILE A 7 41.36 -1.29 35.00
N LEU A 8 40.12 -1.70 35.23
CA LEU A 8 39.82 -2.46 36.44
C LEU A 8 38.96 -3.68 36.09
N LYS A 9 39.63 -4.82 36.06
CA LYS A 9 39.07 -6.17 36.26
C LYS A 9 38.62 -6.29 37.71
N LEU A 10 37.46 -6.88 37.93
CA LEU A 10 37.27 -7.65 39.15
C LEU A 10 36.52 -8.94 38.83
N LEU A 11 37.21 -10.01 39.10
CA LEU A 11 36.82 -11.41 39.03
C LEU A 11 36.15 -11.84 40.35
N LEU A 12 35.28 -12.84 40.19
CA LEU A 12 35.09 -14.00 41.10
C LEU A 12 34.15 -13.80 42.29
N THR A 13 33.08 -14.55 42.36
CA THR A 13 33.02 -15.68 43.32
C THR A 13 31.95 -16.71 42.88
N LEU A 14 32.37 -17.95 42.92
CA LEU A 14 31.60 -19.20 42.91
C LEU A 14 30.64 -19.27 44.10
N GLY A 15 29.49 -19.85 43.93
CA GLY A 15 28.62 -20.37 44.96
C GLY A 15 27.79 -21.53 44.40
N LEU A 16 28.23 -22.72 44.79
CA LEU A 16 27.58 -23.99 44.49
C LEU A 16 26.38 -24.28 45.40
N ALA A 17 25.50 -25.09 44.89
CA ALA A 17 24.70 -26.14 45.56
C ALA A 17 23.29 -25.78 46.04
N GLY A 18 22.36 -26.58 45.57
CA GLY A 18 21.01 -26.73 46.13
C GLY A 18 20.09 -27.58 45.22
N CYS A 19 20.21 -28.89 45.39
CA CYS A 19 19.32 -29.93 44.88
C CYS A 19 17.84 -29.74 45.33
N GLY A 20 16.92 -30.22 44.51
CA GLY A 20 15.54 -30.52 44.95
C GLY A 20 14.54 -30.35 43.82
N SER A 21 14.34 -31.33 43.02
CA SER A 21 13.31 -32.39 43.09
C SER A 21 11.91 -31.96 42.68
N GLN A 22 11.43 -32.66 41.63
CA GLN A 22 10.08 -33.08 41.35
C GLN A 22 9.22 -32.19 40.41
N ALA A 23 9.08 -32.75 39.20
CA ALA A 23 7.87 -32.63 38.37
C ALA A 23 6.67 -33.31 39.06
N PRO A 24 5.46 -32.99 38.67
CA PRO A 24 4.79 -34.04 37.91
C PRO A 24 4.17 -33.59 36.59
N GLU A 25 4.31 -34.49 35.65
CA GLU A 25 3.41 -34.65 34.49
C GLU A 25 1.94 -34.61 34.95
N GLN A 26 1.13 -33.89 34.23
CA GLN A 26 -0.27 -34.27 34.02
C GLN A 26 -0.64 -34.14 32.57
N THR A 27 -0.50 -35.24 31.90
CA THR A 27 -1.21 -35.65 30.73
C THR A 27 -2.71 -35.68 31.04
N ILE A 28 -3.49 -34.86 30.39
CA ILE A 28 -4.93 -35.08 30.30
C ILE A 28 -5.31 -34.90 28.82
N THR A 29 -5.38 -36.04 28.15
CA THR A 29 -6.31 -36.23 27.05
C THR A 29 -7.67 -36.57 27.65
N PRO A 30 -8.75 -36.11 27.07
CA PRO A 30 -9.88 -36.94 26.84
C PRO A 30 -10.30 -37.00 25.38
N GLU A 31 -10.47 -38.20 24.96
CA GLU A 31 -11.16 -38.64 23.80
C GLU A 31 -12.69 -38.43 23.89
N PRO A 32 -13.43 -38.77 22.80
CA PRO A 32 -14.63 -38.08 22.33
C PRO A 32 -15.93 -38.75 22.78
N SER A 33 -17.00 -38.01 22.78
CA SER A 33 -18.36 -38.54 22.83
C SER A 33 -19.18 -37.85 21.73
N SER A 34 -19.41 -38.50 20.71
CA SER A 34 -20.55 -39.12 20.02
C SER A 34 -21.94 -38.76 20.53
N ASP A 35 -22.80 -38.66 19.51
CA ASP A 35 -24.27 -38.75 19.47
C ASP A 35 -25.03 -37.44 19.69
N SER A 36 -25.90 -36.98 18.85
CA SER A 36 -26.90 -37.63 18.01
C SER A 36 -27.55 -36.63 17.07
N GLU A 37 -27.72 -37.00 15.85
CA GLU A 37 -28.89 -36.96 15.02
C GLU A 37 -30.09 -36.06 15.40
N LYS A 38 -30.48 -35.23 14.43
CA LYS A 38 -31.77 -35.28 13.73
C LYS A 38 -31.81 -34.18 12.68
N SER A 39 -31.62 -34.50 11.46
CA SER A 39 -32.65 -34.71 10.43
C SER A 39 -33.81 -33.70 10.50
N SER A 40 -33.79 -32.81 9.54
CA SER A 40 -35.00 -32.35 8.88
C SER A 40 -34.67 -31.84 7.48
N SER A 41 -34.93 -32.72 6.56
CA SER A 41 -35.11 -32.46 5.16
C SER A 41 -36.37 -31.62 4.95
N VAL A 42 -36.27 -30.51 4.24
CA VAL A 42 -37.40 -29.92 3.50
C VAL A 42 -36.83 -29.39 2.21
N VAL A 43 -36.91 -30.23 1.25
CA VAL A 43 -37.71 -30.27 0.03
C VAL A 43 -37.46 -29.07 -0.91
N LEU A 44 -36.75 -29.46 -1.93
CA LEU A 44 -36.68 -28.85 -3.26
C LEU A 44 -38.10 -28.67 -3.85
N ALA A 45 -38.36 -27.48 -4.40
CA ALA A 45 -39.39 -27.36 -5.43
C ALA A 45 -38.81 -26.48 -6.58
N PRO A 46 -38.89 -26.96 -7.80
CA PRO A 46 -38.36 -26.30 -8.97
C PRO A 46 -39.40 -25.40 -9.67
N PRO A 47 -39.04 -24.78 -10.80
CA PRO A 47 -39.57 -23.50 -11.28
C PRO A 47 -40.85 -23.67 -12.11
N ALA A 48 -41.72 -22.71 -12.00
CA ALA A 48 -42.83 -22.57 -12.93
C ALA A 48 -42.58 -21.43 -13.94
N LYS A 49 -42.55 -21.78 -15.19
CA LYS A 49 -42.78 -21.00 -16.40
C LYS A 49 -44.03 -21.64 -17.07
N PRO A 50 -44.69 -21.03 -18.02
CA PRO A 50 -45.06 -19.65 -18.32
C PRO A 50 -46.58 -19.52 -18.60
N ALA A 51 -47.12 -18.33 -18.66
CA ALA A 51 -48.37 -18.11 -19.38
C ALA A 51 -48.40 -16.67 -19.89
N ALA A 52 -48.27 -16.56 -21.15
CA ALA A 52 -49.29 -16.21 -22.16
C ALA A 52 -49.64 -14.72 -22.19
N ALA A 53 -49.27 -14.15 -23.33
CA ALA A 53 -49.75 -12.89 -23.85
C ALA A 53 -51.25 -12.93 -24.21
N PRO A 54 -51.91 -11.79 -24.27
CA PRO A 54 -52.76 -11.52 -25.45
C PRO A 54 -52.42 -10.19 -26.11
N SER A 55 -52.21 -10.30 -27.33
CA SER A 55 -52.65 -9.68 -28.55
C SER A 55 -53.42 -8.34 -28.47
N LEU A 56 -52.86 -7.40 -29.22
CA LEU A 56 -53.46 -6.56 -30.26
C LEU A 56 -54.68 -5.70 -29.91
N THR A 57 -54.48 -4.40 -30.03
CA THR A 57 -55.23 -3.60 -30.99
C THR A 57 -54.46 -2.31 -31.34
N PRO A 58 -54.51 -1.84 -32.59
CA PRO A 58 -53.75 -0.70 -33.06
C PRO A 58 -54.60 0.57 -33.08
N GLU A 59 -53.84 1.70 -33.06
CA GLU A 59 -54.19 3.00 -33.64
C GLU A 59 -54.85 4.07 -32.73
N PRO A 60 -54.57 5.38 -32.93
CA PRO A 60 -54.26 6.00 -34.22
C PRO A 60 -52.99 6.86 -34.31
N VAL A 61 -52.48 6.87 -35.52
CA VAL A 61 -51.45 7.71 -36.06
C VAL A 61 -51.78 9.19 -35.87
N VAL A 62 -51.00 9.87 -35.04
CA VAL A 62 -50.88 11.32 -35.11
C VAL A 62 -49.56 11.62 -35.79
N LYS A 63 -49.69 12.10 -37.05
CA LYS A 63 -48.61 12.73 -37.77
C LYS A 63 -48.21 13.98 -37.03
N VAL A 64 -47.08 13.93 -36.36
CA VAL A 64 -46.36 15.12 -35.94
C VAL A 64 -45.12 15.19 -36.80
N SER A 65 -45.08 16.20 -37.63
CA SER A 65 -43.92 16.58 -38.42
C SER A 65 -42.69 16.69 -37.50
N PRO A 66 -41.55 16.16 -37.91
CA PRO A 66 -40.32 16.48 -37.22
C PRO A 66 -39.83 17.85 -37.70
N ASP A 67 -40.01 18.87 -36.88
CA ASP A 67 -39.10 19.99 -36.91
C ASP A 67 -37.73 19.47 -36.46
N PRO A 68 -36.67 19.70 -37.23
CA PRO A 68 -35.33 19.33 -36.78
C PRO A 68 -34.92 20.28 -35.65
N GLU A 69 -35.03 19.79 -34.41
CA GLU A 69 -34.32 20.44 -33.34
C GLU A 69 -32.83 20.58 -33.73
N PRO A 70 -32.22 21.74 -33.48
CA PRO A 70 -30.79 21.90 -33.75
C PRO A 70 -30.03 20.88 -32.93
N VAL A 71 -29.49 19.88 -33.60
CA VAL A 71 -28.48 19.00 -33.04
C VAL A 71 -27.38 19.93 -32.52
N VAL A 72 -27.37 20.14 -31.22
CA VAL A 72 -26.22 20.74 -30.57
C VAL A 72 -25.09 19.73 -30.74
N VAL A 73 -24.34 19.92 -31.81
CA VAL A 73 -23.06 19.29 -31.98
C VAL A 73 -22.24 19.78 -30.80
N VAL A 74 -22.20 18.98 -29.72
CA VAL A 74 -21.24 19.15 -28.66
C VAL A 74 -19.91 18.89 -29.33
N THR A 75 -19.35 19.95 -29.91
CA THR A 75 -17.94 19.92 -30.27
C THR A 75 -17.19 19.48 -29.02
N PRO A 76 -16.42 18.38 -29.09
CA PRO A 76 -15.58 18.03 -27.96
C PRO A 76 -14.77 19.29 -27.66
N LYS A 77 -14.92 19.79 -26.41
CA LYS A 77 -14.07 20.86 -25.92
C LYS A 77 -12.65 20.51 -26.35
N PRO A 78 -11.94 21.39 -27.06
CA PRO A 78 -10.58 21.08 -27.50
C PRO A 78 -9.83 20.65 -26.25
N GLU A 79 -9.34 19.40 -26.25
CA GLU A 79 -8.37 18.96 -25.27
C GLU A 79 -7.28 20.03 -25.26
N PRO A 80 -6.84 20.50 -24.10
CA PRO A 80 -5.81 21.51 -24.02
C PRO A 80 -4.60 20.99 -24.79
N GLU A 81 -4.34 21.63 -25.92
CA GLU A 81 -3.21 21.35 -26.79
C GLU A 81 -1.95 21.15 -25.94
N ASP A 82 -1.40 19.98 -26.10
CA ASP A 82 -0.11 19.48 -25.64
C ASP A 82 0.82 20.52 -24.99
N LYS A 83 0.59 20.82 -23.74
CA LYS A 83 1.65 21.36 -22.91
C LYS A 83 2.56 20.19 -22.53
N LYS A 84 3.34 19.69 -23.53
CA LYS A 84 4.40 18.74 -23.27
C LYS A 84 5.21 19.29 -22.10
N PRO A 85 5.25 18.58 -20.94
CA PRO A 85 6.00 19.07 -19.80
C PRO A 85 7.45 19.28 -20.22
N LYS A 86 8.00 20.45 -19.93
CA LYS A 86 9.39 20.79 -20.28
C LYS A 86 10.42 19.96 -19.52
N ARG A 87 9.97 19.16 -18.53
CA ARG A 87 10.82 18.42 -17.59
C ARG A 87 10.36 16.97 -17.48
N ASP A 88 11.27 16.11 -17.08
CA ASP A 88 11.04 14.68 -16.95
C ASP A 88 10.06 14.35 -15.80
N ILE A 89 9.61 13.08 -15.77
CA ILE A 89 8.67 12.59 -14.77
C ILE A 89 9.22 12.71 -13.34
N PHE A 90 10.53 12.59 -13.16
CA PHE A 90 11.16 12.62 -11.85
C PHE A 90 11.10 14.03 -11.25
N TYR A 91 11.41 15.04 -12.07
CA TYR A 91 11.27 16.43 -11.67
C TYR A 91 9.80 16.78 -11.41
N SER A 92 8.90 16.39 -12.31
CA SER A 92 7.46 16.65 -12.20
C SER A 92 6.90 16.03 -10.92
N ALA A 93 7.35 14.82 -10.56
CA ALA A 93 6.96 14.17 -9.32
C ALA A 93 7.49 14.91 -8.09
N GLY A 94 8.73 15.36 -8.12
CA GLY A 94 9.34 16.11 -7.01
C GLY A 94 8.79 17.53 -6.84
N SER A 95 8.37 18.20 -7.91
CA SER A 95 7.72 19.51 -7.87
C SER A 95 6.26 19.43 -7.42
N GLY A 96 5.62 18.27 -7.58
CA GLY A 96 4.21 18.08 -7.27
C GLY A 96 3.26 18.35 -8.44
N ASP A 97 3.80 18.46 -9.67
CA ASP A 97 3.01 18.65 -10.87
C ASP A 97 2.35 17.33 -11.29
N ILE A 98 1.15 17.12 -10.78
CA ILE A 98 0.40 15.88 -11.01
C ILE A 98 -0.01 15.73 -12.48
N ASP A 99 -0.30 16.85 -13.17
CA ASP A 99 -0.75 16.79 -14.56
C ASP A 99 0.41 16.45 -15.50
N ALA A 100 1.60 16.98 -15.23
CA ALA A 100 2.81 16.55 -15.91
C ALA A 100 3.13 15.07 -15.65
N VAL A 101 2.96 14.58 -14.43
CA VAL A 101 3.15 13.16 -14.11
C VAL A 101 2.15 12.28 -14.88
N LYS A 102 0.86 12.64 -14.91
CA LYS A 102 -0.17 11.96 -15.69
C LYS A 102 0.18 11.93 -17.17
N PHE A 103 0.60 13.06 -17.73
CA PHE A 103 1.01 13.18 -19.12
C PHE A 103 2.16 12.20 -19.44
N HIS A 104 3.21 12.17 -18.63
CA HIS A 104 4.35 11.27 -18.83
C HIS A 104 3.96 9.80 -18.79
N LEU A 105 3.09 9.41 -17.83
CA LEU A 105 2.59 8.03 -17.72
C LEU A 105 1.71 7.66 -18.92
N ALA A 106 0.85 8.57 -19.39
CA ALA A 106 0.02 8.36 -20.58
C ALA A 106 0.84 8.21 -21.87
N ASN A 107 2.00 8.88 -21.94
CA ASN A 107 2.95 8.77 -23.05
C ASN A 107 3.93 7.58 -22.93
N GLY A 108 3.60 6.58 -22.10
CA GLY A 108 4.31 5.31 -22.07
C GLY A 108 5.53 5.26 -21.17
N ILE A 109 5.79 6.29 -20.35
CA ILE A 109 6.83 6.20 -19.33
C ILE A 109 6.38 5.20 -18.26
N LYS A 110 7.22 4.19 -18.00
CA LYS A 110 6.94 3.19 -16.98
C LYS A 110 6.95 3.82 -15.58
N VAL A 111 5.91 3.56 -14.78
CA VAL A 111 5.74 4.14 -13.43
C VAL A 111 6.93 3.84 -12.51
N ASN A 112 7.60 2.70 -12.71
CA ASN A 112 8.76 2.24 -11.95
C ASN A 112 10.11 2.56 -12.62
N SER A 113 10.13 3.43 -13.62
CA SER A 113 11.39 3.92 -14.20
C SER A 113 12.26 4.58 -13.13
N GLN A 114 13.56 4.40 -13.26
CA GLN A 114 14.54 4.97 -12.34
C GLN A 114 15.42 5.98 -13.07
N ASP A 115 15.78 7.05 -12.38
CA ASP A 115 16.73 8.04 -12.86
C ASP A 115 18.19 7.52 -12.78
N LYS A 116 19.14 8.34 -13.17
CA LYS A 116 20.59 8.03 -13.11
C LYS A 116 21.08 7.71 -11.69
N THR A 117 20.35 8.11 -10.66
CA THR A 117 20.65 7.84 -9.24
C THR A 117 19.91 6.62 -8.70
N GLY A 118 19.10 5.97 -9.51
CA GLY A 118 18.26 4.83 -9.14
C GLY A 118 16.96 5.24 -8.44
N LYS A 119 16.61 6.54 -8.45
CA LYS A 119 15.37 6.99 -7.82
C LYS A 119 14.20 6.91 -8.79
N THR A 120 13.06 6.43 -8.28
CA THR A 120 11.78 6.43 -9.00
C THR A 120 11.07 7.78 -8.84
N ALA A 121 10.06 8.03 -9.66
CA ALA A 121 9.16 9.17 -9.51
C ALA A 121 8.48 9.16 -8.12
N LEU A 122 8.10 7.97 -7.62
CA LEU A 122 7.54 7.80 -6.27
C LEU A 122 8.52 8.27 -5.19
N LEU A 123 9.81 7.89 -5.30
CA LEU A 123 10.83 8.27 -4.33
C LEU A 123 11.03 9.79 -4.31
N TRP A 124 11.04 10.44 -5.48
CA TRP A 124 11.12 11.89 -5.59
C TRP A 124 9.91 12.59 -4.97
N ALA A 125 8.70 12.09 -5.24
CA ALA A 125 7.46 12.64 -4.67
C ALA A 125 7.42 12.51 -3.15
N VAL A 126 7.79 11.35 -2.58
CA VAL A 126 7.85 11.13 -1.13
C VAL A 126 8.89 12.04 -0.49
N ARG A 127 10.12 12.12 -1.05
CA ARG A 127 11.18 13.02 -0.55
C ARG A 127 10.74 14.47 -0.50
N SER A 128 9.93 14.91 -1.45
CA SER A 128 9.41 16.28 -1.55
C SER A 128 8.03 16.45 -0.91
N GLN A 129 7.52 15.43 -0.20
CA GLN A 129 6.22 15.41 0.50
C GLN A 129 5.02 15.78 -0.41
N LYS A 130 5.03 15.32 -1.65
CA LYS A 130 3.97 15.59 -2.63
C LYS A 130 2.87 14.52 -2.56
N HIS A 131 2.03 14.61 -1.53
CA HIS A 131 1.01 13.60 -1.17
C HIS A 131 0.09 13.22 -2.35
N ALA A 132 -0.41 14.20 -3.10
CA ALA A 132 -1.28 13.95 -4.25
C ALA A 132 -0.59 13.12 -5.34
N VAL A 133 0.68 13.43 -5.63
CA VAL A 133 1.50 12.68 -6.61
C VAL A 133 1.82 11.29 -6.09
N VAL A 134 2.16 11.15 -4.79
CA VAL A 134 2.40 9.84 -4.15
C VAL A 134 1.17 8.95 -4.29
N SER A 135 -0.01 9.45 -3.92
CA SER A 135 -1.28 8.72 -4.04
C SER A 135 -1.55 8.30 -5.48
N HIS A 136 -1.33 9.20 -6.44
CA HIS A 136 -1.54 8.90 -7.85
C HIS A 136 -0.57 7.81 -8.37
N LEU A 137 0.72 7.92 -8.05
CA LEU A 137 1.73 6.94 -8.47
C LEU A 137 1.46 5.56 -7.87
N LEU A 138 1.11 5.49 -6.57
CA LEU A 138 0.74 4.24 -5.91
C LEU A 138 -0.53 3.61 -6.49
N ALA A 139 -1.53 4.43 -6.86
CA ALA A 139 -2.73 3.97 -7.56
C ALA A 139 -2.43 3.43 -8.97
N ARG A 140 -1.34 3.90 -9.60
CA ARG A 140 -0.86 3.41 -10.90
C ARG A 140 0.12 2.24 -10.80
N GLY A 141 0.27 1.63 -9.64
CA GLY A 141 1.11 0.46 -9.42
C GLY A 141 2.60 0.78 -9.25
N ALA A 142 2.94 1.98 -8.75
CA ALA A 142 4.30 2.26 -8.33
C ALA A 142 4.71 1.32 -7.20
N ASN A 143 5.84 0.66 -7.35
CA ASN A 143 6.38 -0.25 -6.34
C ASN A 143 7.03 0.55 -5.20
N PRO A 144 6.51 0.46 -3.96
CA PRO A 144 7.02 1.21 -2.83
C PRO A 144 8.36 0.68 -2.29
N ASN A 145 8.81 -0.50 -2.78
CA ASN A 145 10.03 -1.16 -2.32
C ASN A 145 11.24 -0.94 -3.24
N LEU A 146 11.07 -0.21 -4.35
CA LEU A 146 12.20 0.12 -5.20
C LEU A 146 13.13 1.10 -4.51
N ALA A 147 14.35 0.64 -4.26
CA ALA A 147 15.41 1.40 -3.62
C ALA A 147 16.27 2.15 -4.64
N ASP A 148 16.85 3.26 -4.20
CA ASP A 148 17.89 3.97 -4.96
C ASP A 148 19.24 3.26 -4.89
N LYS A 149 20.27 3.83 -5.53
CA LYS A 149 21.64 3.29 -5.47
C LYS A 149 22.23 3.19 -4.07
N SER A 150 21.64 3.85 -3.08
CA SER A 150 22.03 3.78 -1.67
C SER A 150 21.20 2.79 -0.87
N GLN A 151 20.38 1.98 -1.55
CA GLN A 151 19.43 1.05 -0.94
C GLN A 151 18.40 1.77 -0.04
N VAL A 152 18.06 3.02 -0.38
CA VAL A 152 17.04 3.80 0.33
C VAL A 152 15.72 3.70 -0.41
N THR A 153 14.70 3.14 0.25
CA THR A 153 13.33 3.06 -0.27
C THR A 153 12.53 4.33 0.03
N PRO A 154 11.38 4.55 -0.61
CA PRO A 154 10.46 5.64 -0.26
C PRO A 154 10.12 5.71 1.23
N LEU A 155 9.94 4.55 1.90
CA LEU A 155 9.60 4.51 3.33
C LEU A 155 10.68 5.15 4.21
N PHE A 156 11.97 5.00 3.89
CA PHE A 156 13.05 5.69 4.62
C PHE A 156 12.88 7.21 4.57
N TRP A 157 12.52 7.76 3.41
CA TRP A 157 12.30 9.20 3.27
C TRP A 157 11.06 9.66 4.04
N ALA A 158 9.96 8.92 3.98
CA ALA A 158 8.75 9.24 4.73
C ALA A 158 9.02 9.29 6.25
N VAL A 159 9.78 8.32 6.78
CA VAL A 159 10.19 8.26 8.19
C VAL A 159 11.11 9.44 8.54
N ARG A 160 12.12 9.73 7.72
CA ARG A 160 13.03 10.88 7.94
C ARG A 160 12.31 12.22 7.93
N MET A 161 11.29 12.36 7.08
CA MET A 161 10.46 13.57 6.99
C MET A 161 9.38 13.62 8.07
N ARG A 162 9.26 12.59 8.93
CA ARG A 162 8.25 12.46 10.00
C ARG A 162 6.83 12.61 9.48
N SER A 163 6.56 12.15 8.27
CA SER A 163 5.24 12.22 7.65
C SER A 163 4.44 10.96 7.96
N ASN A 164 3.63 11.00 9.02
CA ASN A 164 2.79 9.88 9.44
C ASN A 164 1.85 9.42 8.32
N GLU A 165 1.34 10.36 7.54
CA GLU A 165 0.43 10.08 6.43
C GLU A 165 1.13 9.29 5.33
N LEU A 166 2.33 9.73 4.88
CA LEU A 166 3.10 9.01 3.86
C LEU A 166 3.58 7.65 4.35
N VAL A 167 3.98 7.55 5.63
CA VAL A 167 4.35 6.27 6.26
C VAL A 167 3.17 5.30 6.19
N SER A 168 2.00 5.71 6.68
CA SER A 168 0.79 4.87 6.67
C SER A 168 0.38 4.48 5.24
N GLN A 169 0.45 5.43 4.31
CA GLN A 169 0.10 5.19 2.91
C GLN A 169 1.05 4.20 2.23
N LEU A 170 2.36 4.31 2.46
CA LEU A 170 3.34 3.39 1.92
C LEU A 170 3.21 1.98 2.52
N LEU A 171 3.00 1.89 3.84
CA LEU A 171 2.77 0.62 4.52
C LEU A 171 1.52 -0.10 4.02
N SER A 172 0.41 0.62 3.82
CA SER A 172 -0.82 0.05 3.24
C SER A 172 -0.63 -0.49 1.81
N LYS A 173 0.44 -0.08 1.13
CA LYS A 173 0.85 -0.57 -0.19
C LYS A 173 1.97 -1.60 -0.15
N GLY A 174 2.26 -2.17 1.02
CA GLY A 174 3.21 -3.26 1.19
C GLY A 174 4.66 -2.83 1.23
N SER A 175 4.97 -1.66 1.81
CA SER A 175 6.35 -1.26 2.05
C SER A 175 7.01 -2.16 3.08
N ASP A 176 8.21 -2.62 2.77
CA ASP A 176 9.03 -3.47 3.64
C ASP A 176 9.71 -2.63 4.73
N ILE A 177 9.37 -2.94 6.00
CA ILE A 177 9.97 -2.32 7.19
C ILE A 177 11.36 -2.90 7.48
N GLY A 178 11.59 -4.17 7.11
CA GLY A 178 12.83 -4.89 7.36
C GLY A 178 13.95 -4.57 6.36
N HIS A 179 13.65 -3.84 5.30
CA HIS A 179 14.66 -3.46 4.31
C HIS A 179 15.82 -2.69 4.94
N LYS A 180 17.06 -3.00 4.52
CA LYS A 180 18.27 -2.37 5.03
C LYS A 180 18.92 -1.49 3.96
N ASP A 181 19.31 -0.30 4.36
CA ASP A 181 20.13 0.57 3.51
C ASP A 181 21.58 0.06 3.37
N LYS A 182 22.42 0.73 2.59
CA LYS A 182 23.83 0.40 2.43
C LYS A 182 24.65 0.40 3.74
N ARG A 183 24.14 1.00 4.79
CA ARG A 183 24.78 1.02 6.12
C ARG A 183 24.27 -0.09 7.02
N GLY A 184 23.40 -0.98 6.50
CA GLY A 184 22.78 -2.06 7.23
C GLY A 184 21.67 -1.61 8.20
N LYS A 185 21.18 -0.37 8.09
CA LYS A 185 20.15 0.20 8.96
C LYS A 185 18.77 0.03 8.35
N THR A 186 17.80 -0.23 9.21
CA THR A 186 16.37 -0.30 8.87
C THR A 186 15.69 1.07 9.03
N VAL A 187 14.43 1.17 8.62
CA VAL A 187 13.63 2.39 8.83
C VAL A 187 13.43 2.71 10.32
N LEU A 188 13.39 1.70 11.19
CA LEU A 188 13.26 1.88 12.64
C LEU A 188 14.49 2.59 13.25
N ASP A 189 15.69 2.34 12.71
CA ASP A 189 16.92 3.01 13.16
C ASP A 189 16.93 4.53 12.84
N TYR A 190 16.13 4.95 11.88
CA TYR A 190 15.98 6.36 11.49
C TYR A 190 14.76 7.03 12.09
N ALA A 191 13.83 6.26 12.64
CA ALA A 191 12.62 6.79 13.25
C ALA A 191 12.96 7.53 14.54
N LYS A 192 12.64 8.81 14.61
CA LYS A 192 12.85 9.68 15.78
C LYS A 192 11.54 10.16 16.41
N ASP A 193 10.45 9.98 15.69
CA ASP A 193 9.13 10.40 16.10
C ASP A 193 8.37 9.22 16.68
N GLU A 194 7.84 9.38 17.89
CA GLU A 194 7.13 8.30 18.60
C GLU A 194 5.89 7.83 17.84
N THR A 195 5.21 8.73 17.14
CA THR A 195 4.01 8.37 16.37
C THR A 195 4.38 7.52 15.16
N VAL A 196 5.47 7.86 14.47
CA VAL A 196 6.02 7.05 13.37
C VAL A 196 6.45 5.68 13.88
N ILE A 197 7.15 5.62 15.02
CA ILE A 197 7.58 4.37 15.63
C ILE A 197 6.39 3.49 15.98
N ALA A 198 5.33 4.07 16.55
CA ALA A 198 4.10 3.35 16.88
C ALA A 198 3.42 2.78 15.63
N ILE A 199 3.34 3.56 14.54
CA ILE A 199 2.77 3.10 13.26
C ILE A 199 3.58 1.93 12.69
N LEU A 200 4.91 2.04 12.67
CA LEU A 200 5.80 0.97 12.17
C LEU A 200 5.69 -0.31 12.98
N ARG A 201 5.69 -0.22 14.32
CA ARG A 201 5.56 -1.37 15.21
C ARG A 201 4.21 -2.07 15.07
N ARG A 202 3.13 -1.28 15.03
CA ARG A 202 1.79 -1.82 14.82
C ARG A 202 1.71 -2.61 13.52
N HIS A 203 2.17 -2.02 12.42
CA HIS A 203 2.16 -2.70 11.11
C HIS A 203 3.05 -3.95 11.09
N ALA A 204 4.19 -3.93 11.79
CA ALA A 204 5.05 -5.10 11.92
C ALA A 204 4.37 -6.26 12.66
N SER A 205 3.53 -5.96 13.67
CA SER A 205 2.78 -6.98 14.43
C SER A 205 1.57 -7.54 13.68
N GLU A 206 0.98 -6.77 12.77
CA GLU A 206 -0.18 -7.20 11.96
C GLU A 206 0.21 -8.13 10.79
N ASN A 207 1.49 -8.18 10.42
CA ASN A 207 1.99 -8.92 9.25
C ASN A 207 2.93 -10.09 9.63
N GLN A 208 2.96 -10.52 10.92
CA GLN A 208 3.62 -11.74 11.38
C GLN A 208 2.60 -12.86 11.55
#